data_ceaa5b47d82c0544727335e2f6b3587d
#
_entry.id   ceaa5b47d82c0544727335e2f6b3587d
#
_cell.length_a   1.000
_cell.length_b   1.000
_cell.length_c   1.000
_cell.angle_alpha   90.00
_cell.angle_beta   90.00
_cell.angle_gamma   90.00
#
_symmetry.space_group_name_H-M   'P 1'
#
loop_
_entity.id
_entity.type
_entity.pdbx_description
1 polymer ?
#
loop_
_entity_poly.entity_id
_entity_poly.type
_entity_poly.pdbx_seq_one_letter_code
_entity_poly.pdbx_strand_id
1 'polypeptide(L)'
;MTGQEYDMVVITGPTATGKTRLAAQVAYRLGSEVVSADSRQVYRGMDIGTGKDLSDYIVDGLAVPCHLVDIADAGYRYNVYEYQRDFIKVYNDMRQRSLIPVVCGGSGMYVDSIVSGYRLTQVPVNEPLRLSLADRSLAELTSILSKYKRLHNKTDVDTVKRAVRAIEIEEYYLTRPLDPEPFPVIRPLVVGIMFDRDIRRDRISRRLKERLEGGMIEEVQRLLVGGIRPDDLIYYGLEYKYVTLYLLHSISYGEMYQKLETEIHRFAKRQMTWFRGMERRGITINWIDGQLPDNDKADMIFSMI
;
A
#
# COMPACT_ATOMS: atom_id res chain seq x y z
N MET A 1 -24.21 -12.30 -24.39
CA MET A 1 -23.14 -11.62 -23.62
C MET A 1 -23.64 -11.57 -22.18
N THR A 2 -23.20 -12.48 -21.34
CA THR A 2 -23.45 -12.42 -19.89
C THR A 2 -22.71 -11.18 -19.39
N GLY A 3 -23.46 -10.19 -18.93
CA GLY A 3 -22.89 -8.92 -18.47
C GLY A 3 -21.95 -9.19 -17.32
N GLN A 4 -20.67 -8.96 -17.54
CA GLN A 4 -19.62 -9.06 -16.56
C GLN A 4 -19.93 -8.07 -15.43
N GLU A 5 -20.20 -8.57 -14.22
CA GLU A 5 -20.67 -7.73 -13.12
C GLU A 5 -19.55 -6.80 -12.60
N TYR A 6 -18.29 -7.27 -12.67
CA TYR A 6 -17.12 -6.57 -12.15
C TYR A 6 -16.06 -6.28 -13.21
N ASP A 7 -15.43 -5.12 -13.10
CA ASP A 7 -14.38 -4.67 -14.01
C ASP A 7 -12.98 -4.94 -13.46
N MET A 8 -12.87 -5.29 -12.17
CA MET A 8 -11.63 -5.49 -11.44
C MET A 8 -11.88 -6.36 -10.21
N VAL A 9 -10.94 -7.24 -9.87
CA VAL A 9 -10.91 -7.97 -8.59
C VAL A 9 -9.83 -7.37 -7.71
N VAL A 10 -10.15 -7.10 -6.45
CA VAL A 10 -9.20 -6.54 -5.46
C VAL A 10 -9.04 -7.53 -4.31
N ILE A 11 -7.85 -8.06 -4.12
CA ILE A 11 -7.51 -8.97 -3.00
C ILE A 11 -6.69 -8.18 -1.98
N THR A 12 -7.31 -7.91 -0.83
CA THR A 12 -6.73 -7.08 0.22
C THR A 12 -6.72 -7.77 1.59
N GLY A 13 -6.18 -7.10 2.59
CA GLY A 13 -6.08 -7.59 3.96
C GLY A 13 -4.77 -7.19 4.63
N PRO A 14 -4.60 -7.46 5.93
CA PRO A 14 -3.40 -7.09 6.67
C PRO A 14 -2.15 -7.85 6.19
N THR A 15 -0.99 -7.42 6.67
CA THR A 15 0.28 -8.11 6.38
C THR A 15 0.26 -9.56 6.85
N ALA A 16 1.06 -10.43 6.22
CA ALA A 16 1.22 -11.85 6.50
C ALA A 16 -0.03 -12.73 6.26
N THR A 17 -0.94 -12.35 5.36
CA THR A 17 -2.15 -13.14 5.05
C THR A 17 -2.06 -13.99 3.76
N GLY A 18 -0.94 -13.96 3.02
CA GLY A 18 -0.75 -14.78 1.81
C GLY A 18 -1.48 -14.24 0.57
N LYS A 19 -1.82 -12.95 0.55
CA LYS A 19 -2.56 -12.31 -0.54
C LYS A 19 -1.91 -12.48 -1.91
N THR A 20 -0.59 -12.35 -2.00
CA THR A 20 0.15 -12.35 -3.27
C THR A 20 -0.05 -13.65 -4.01
N ARG A 21 0.20 -14.78 -3.36
CA ARG A 21 0.02 -16.11 -3.96
C ARG A 21 -1.43 -16.37 -4.37
N LEU A 22 -2.40 -15.98 -3.53
CA LEU A 22 -3.82 -16.10 -3.88
C LEU A 22 -4.17 -15.21 -5.10
N ALA A 23 -3.65 -13.99 -5.16
CA ALA A 23 -3.89 -13.08 -6.29
C ALA A 23 -3.30 -13.63 -7.59
N ALA A 24 -2.09 -14.19 -7.53
CA ALA A 24 -1.48 -14.85 -8.68
C ALA A 24 -2.32 -16.05 -9.16
N GLN A 25 -2.79 -16.88 -8.23
CA GLN A 25 -3.67 -18.02 -8.56
C GLN A 25 -4.99 -17.58 -9.19
N VAL A 26 -5.62 -16.53 -8.65
CA VAL A 26 -6.86 -15.99 -9.23
C VAL A 26 -6.60 -15.38 -10.61
N ALA A 27 -5.52 -14.61 -10.78
CA ALA A 27 -5.16 -14.03 -12.07
C ALA A 27 -4.85 -15.12 -13.11
N TYR A 28 -4.08 -16.14 -12.74
CA TYR A 28 -3.79 -17.29 -13.61
C TYR A 28 -5.07 -17.97 -14.11
N ARG A 29 -6.01 -18.27 -13.22
CA ARG A 29 -7.27 -18.92 -13.57
C ARG A 29 -8.18 -18.02 -14.41
N LEU A 30 -8.09 -16.69 -14.27
CA LEU A 30 -8.80 -15.72 -15.12
C LEU A 30 -8.13 -15.49 -16.48
N GLY A 31 -6.95 -16.05 -16.72
CA GLY A 31 -6.13 -15.69 -17.88
C GLY A 31 -5.73 -14.20 -17.86
N SER A 32 -5.49 -13.65 -16.68
CA SER A 32 -5.25 -12.23 -16.42
C SER A 32 -3.91 -11.98 -15.71
N GLU A 33 -3.71 -10.79 -15.21
CA GLU A 33 -2.45 -10.31 -14.65
C GLU A 33 -2.67 -9.64 -13.29
N VAL A 34 -1.63 -9.60 -12.45
CA VAL A 34 -1.70 -8.96 -11.12
C VAL A 34 -1.23 -7.51 -11.21
N VAL A 35 -1.90 -6.63 -10.47
CA VAL A 35 -1.46 -5.24 -10.26
C VAL A 35 -1.19 -5.03 -8.78
N SER A 36 0.05 -4.74 -8.40
CA SER A 36 0.42 -4.54 -6.99
C SER A 36 -0.17 -3.23 -6.45
N ALA A 37 -0.77 -3.29 -5.27
CA ALA A 37 -1.18 -2.14 -4.46
C ALA A 37 -0.41 -2.09 -3.14
N ASP A 38 0.90 -2.36 -3.21
CA ASP A 38 1.82 -2.23 -2.09
C ASP A 38 2.78 -1.06 -2.30
N SER A 39 2.73 -0.08 -1.39
CA SER A 39 3.52 1.15 -1.48
C SER A 39 5.03 0.95 -1.27
N ARG A 40 5.48 -0.27 -0.97
CA ARG A 40 6.89 -0.59 -0.73
C ARG A 40 7.46 -1.51 -1.81
N GLN A 41 6.67 -2.39 -2.39
CA GLN A 41 7.11 -3.28 -3.45
C GLN A 41 7.39 -2.57 -4.79
N VAL A 42 7.07 -1.29 -4.89
CA VAL A 42 7.39 -0.45 -6.05
C VAL A 42 8.90 -0.21 -6.22
N TYR A 43 9.71 -0.42 -5.16
CA TYR A 43 11.13 -0.09 -5.18
C TYR A 43 12.01 -1.26 -5.58
N ARG A 44 12.91 -1.04 -6.57
CA ARG A 44 13.92 -2.01 -7.02
C ARG A 44 14.91 -2.33 -5.92
N GLY A 45 15.26 -3.60 -5.78
CA GLY A 45 16.26 -4.07 -4.81
C GLY A 45 15.82 -3.99 -3.35
N MET A 46 14.55 -3.71 -3.10
CA MET A 46 13.92 -3.71 -1.78
C MET A 46 12.95 -4.89 -1.71
N ASP A 47 13.46 -6.11 -1.50
CA ASP A 47 12.73 -7.35 -1.70
C ASP A 47 12.32 -8.00 -0.38
N ILE A 48 13.30 -8.40 0.44
CA ILE A 48 13.06 -9.13 1.68
C ILE A 48 12.31 -8.25 2.68
N GLY A 49 12.77 -7.01 2.89
CA GLY A 49 12.16 -6.06 3.80
C GLY A 49 10.72 -5.68 3.43
N THR A 50 10.40 -5.59 2.15
CA THR A 50 9.03 -5.32 1.67
C THR A 50 8.17 -6.60 1.60
N GLY A 51 8.80 -7.78 1.62
CA GLY A 51 8.16 -9.07 1.39
C GLY A 51 7.68 -9.24 -0.03
N LYS A 52 8.44 -8.70 -0.96
CA LYS A 52 8.30 -8.96 -2.37
C LYS A 52 8.98 -10.30 -2.67
N ASP A 53 8.16 -11.33 -2.79
CA ASP A 53 8.60 -12.65 -3.22
C ASP A 53 8.06 -12.92 -4.62
N LEU A 54 8.95 -12.84 -5.61
CA LEU A 54 8.55 -13.05 -7.00
C LEU A 54 8.15 -14.49 -7.28
N SER A 55 8.54 -15.46 -6.44
CA SER A 55 8.07 -16.83 -6.53
C SER A 55 6.59 -16.99 -6.25
N ASP A 56 5.98 -16.08 -5.48
CA ASP A 56 4.53 -16.04 -5.25
C ASP A 56 3.72 -15.82 -6.55
N TYR A 57 4.36 -15.30 -7.62
CA TYR A 57 3.71 -15.08 -8.91
C TYR A 57 3.91 -16.26 -9.90
N ILE A 58 4.47 -17.37 -9.44
CA ILE A 58 4.61 -18.60 -10.24
C ILE A 58 3.49 -19.55 -9.85
N VAL A 59 2.61 -19.87 -10.79
CA VAL A 59 1.50 -20.80 -10.61
C VAL A 59 1.65 -21.93 -11.64
N ASP A 60 1.69 -23.17 -11.18
CA ASP A 60 1.88 -24.37 -12.02
C ASP A 60 3.10 -24.28 -12.96
N GLY A 61 4.18 -23.66 -12.48
CA GLY A 61 5.43 -23.45 -13.24
C GLY A 61 5.37 -22.30 -14.25
N LEU A 62 4.27 -21.58 -14.34
CA LEU A 62 4.09 -20.43 -15.23
C LEU A 62 4.11 -19.12 -14.45
N ALA A 63 4.85 -18.14 -14.95
CA ALA A 63 4.90 -16.81 -14.37
C ALA A 63 3.63 -16.01 -14.71
N VAL A 64 2.91 -15.54 -13.71
CA VAL A 64 1.80 -14.61 -13.85
C VAL A 64 2.36 -13.18 -13.93
N PRO A 65 2.08 -12.42 -14.99
CA PRO A 65 2.56 -11.05 -15.09
C PRO A 65 2.11 -10.19 -13.92
N CYS A 66 3.02 -9.35 -13.41
CA CYS A 66 2.75 -8.45 -12.30
C CYS A 66 3.21 -7.04 -12.62
N HIS A 67 2.32 -6.08 -12.39
CA HIS A 67 2.54 -4.66 -12.64
C HIS A 67 2.73 -3.89 -11.34
N LEU A 68 3.35 -2.72 -11.44
CA LEU A 68 3.63 -1.79 -10.34
C LEU A 68 4.51 -2.38 -9.23
N VAL A 69 5.37 -3.30 -9.62
CA VAL A 69 6.47 -3.85 -8.82
C VAL A 69 7.78 -3.42 -9.49
N ASP A 70 8.80 -3.04 -8.72
CA ASP A 70 10.12 -2.63 -9.24
C ASP A 70 10.08 -1.49 -10.28
N ILE A 71 9.22 -0.50 -10.07
CA ILE A 71 9.04 0.63 -11.01
C ILE A 71 9.78 1.89 -10.60
N ALA A 72 10.26 1.98 -9.37
CA ALA A 72 10.98 3.13 -8.83
C ALA A 72 12.31 2.72 -8.21
N ASP A 73 13.30 3.60 -8.21
CA ASP A 73 14.57 3.34 -7.55
C ASP A 73 14.52 3.74 -6.08
N ALA A 74 15.29 3.03 -5.24
CA ALA A 74 15.50 3.43 -3.85
C ALA A 74 16.14 4.84 -3.82
N GLY A 75 15.69 5.69 -2.89
CA GLY A 75 16.01 7.14 -2.86
C GLY A 75 14.87 8.02 -3.37
N TYR A 76 14.03 7.51 -4.28
CA TYR A 76 12.83 8.19 -4.77
C TYR A 76 11.66 8.06 -3.77
N ARG A 77 10.78 9.05 -3.70
CA ARG A 77 9.59 9.04 -2.82
C ARG A 77 8.31 8.92 -3.61
N TYR A 78 8.05 7.72 -4.11
CA TYR A 78 6.82 7.38 -4.83
C TYR A 78 5.59 7.56 -3.93
N ASN A 79 4.54 8.16 -4.45
CA ASN A 79 3.37 8.58 -3.68
C ASN A 79 2.05 8.06 -4.28
N VAL A 80 0.95 8.29 -3.57
CA VAL A 80 -0.37 7.76 -3.96
C VAL A 80 -0.91 8.38 -5.27
N TYR A 81 -0.57 9.63 -5.58
CA TYR A 81 -0.95 10.24 -6.86
C TYR A 81 -0.27 9.54 -8.03
N GLU A 82 1.04 9.30 -7.93
CA GLU A 82 1.80 8.57 -8.94
C GLU A 82 1.30 7.14 -9.10
N TYR A 83 1.01 6.47 -7.96
CA TYR A 83 0.40 5.15 -7.98
C TYR A 83 -0.92 5.12 -8.75
N GLN A 84 -1.82 6.05 -8.46
CA GLN A 84 -3.13 6.10 -9.13
C GLN A 84 -2.99 6.39 -10.64
N ARG A 85 -2.11 7.32 -11.02
CA ARG A 85 -1.79 7.62 -12.41
C ARG A 85 -1.26 6.39 -13.15
N ASP A 86 -0.31 5.68 -12.56
CA ASP A 86 0.32 4.52 -13.19
C ASP A 86 -0.63 3.30 -13.16
N PHE A 87 -1.46 3.18 -12.12
CA PHE A 87 -2.55 2.20 -12.08
C PHE A 87 -3.54 2.40 -13.25
N ILE A 88 -3.99 3.62 -13.51
CA ILE A 88 -4.94 3.92 -14.60
C ILE A 88 -4.35 3.48 -15.95
N LYS A 89 -3.06 3.71 -16.20
CA LYS A 89 -2.39 3.27 -17.44
C LYS A 89 -2.44 1.75 -17.59
N VAL A 90 -2.05 1.03 -16.54
CA VAL A 90 -2.08 -0.45 -16.53
C VAL A 90 -3.51 -0.95 -16.67
N TYR A 91 -4.45 -0.40 -15.91
CA TYR A 91 -5.86 -0.75 -15.98
C TYR A 91 -6.42 -0.60 -17.41
N ASN A 92 -6.20 0.54 -18.05
CA ASN A 92 -6.69 0.80 -19.40
C ASN A 92 -6.07 -0.16 -20.43
N ASP A 93 -4.75 -0.43 -20.35
CA ASP A 93 -4.09 -1.41 -21.21
C ASP A 93 -4.70 -2.82 -21.06
N MET A 94 -4.86 -3.27 -19.81
CA MET A 94 -5.47 -4.58 -19.55
C MET A 94 -6.91 -4.66 -20.05
N ARG A 95 -7.72 -3.60 -19.85
CA ARG A 95 -9.10 -3.56 -20.34
C ARG A 95 -9.19 -3.53 -21.88
N GLN A 96 -8.26 -2.87 -22.57
CA GLN A 96 -8.16 -2.95 -24.03
C GLN A 96 -7.87 -4.38 -24.52
N ARG A 97 -7.11 -5.16 -23.74
CA ARG A 97 -6.88 -6.59 -24.01
C ARG A 97 -7.98 -7.50 -23.47
N SER A 98 -9.11 -6.94 -23.01
CA SER A 98 -10.25 -7.67 -22.43
C SER A 98 -9.90 -8.46 -21.15
N LEU A 99 -8.86 -8.08 -20.43
CA LEU A 99 -8.47 -8.69 -19.17
C LEU A 99 -9.20 -8.03 -17.99
N ILE A 100 -9.44 -8.80 -16.92
CA ILE A 100 -9.92 -8.31 -15.62
C ILE A 100 -8.71 -8.16 -14.70
N PRO A 101 -8.23 -6.96 -14.37
CA PRO A 101 -7.12 -6.77 -13.46
C PRO A 101 -7.37 -7.39 -12.09
N VAL A 102 -6.37 -8.13 -11.57
CA VAL A 102 -6.40 -8.63 -10.19
C VAL A 102 -5.45 -7.77 -9.35
N VAL A 103 -6.03 -6.82 -8.62
CA VAL A 103 -5.26 -5.95 -7.74
C VAL A 103 -4.93 -6.66 -6.44
N CYS A 104 -3.67 -6.61 -6.01
CA CYS A 104 -3.21 -7.25 -4.78
C CYS A 104 -2.45 -6.26 -3.89
N GLY A 105 -2.92 -6.02 -2.68
CA GLY A 105 -2.14 -5.19 -1.76
C GLY A 105 -2.77 -4.94 -0.39
N GLY A 106 -1.91 -4.47 0.52
CA GLY A 106 -2.30 -4.12 1.89
C GLY A 106 -2.11 -2.64 2.22
N SER A 107 -1.67 -1.81 1.27
CA SER A 107 -1.51 -0.37 1.46
C SER A 107 -2.87 0.31 1.34
N GLY A 108 -3.54 0.51 2.49
CA GLY A 108 -4.93 0.96 2.56
C GLY A 108 -5.22 2.19 1.70
N MET A 109 -4.35 3.22 1.70
CA MET A 109 -4.52 4.41 0.86
C MET A 109 -4.44 4.08 -0.64
N TYR A 110 -3.58 3.14 -1.07
CA TYR A 110 -3.46 2.76 -2.47
C TYR A 110 -4.73 2.03 -2.93
N VAL A 111 -5.14 1.02 -2.18
CA VAL A 111 -6.37 0.27 -2.45
C VAL A 111 -7.58 1.20 -2.47
N ASP A 112 -7.72 2.05 -1.45
CA ASP A 112 -8.85 2.97 -1.31
C ASP A 112 -8.91 4.00 -2.45
N SER A 113 -7.74 4.52 -2.89
CA SER A 113 -7.69 5.52 -3.95
C SER A 113 -8.25 5.03 -5.29
N ILE A 114 -8.09 3.73 -5.59
CA ILE A 114 -8.57 3.14 -6.85
C ILE A 114 -9.97 2.54 -6.71
N VAL A 115 -10.35 2.02 -5.53
CA VAL A 115 -11.69 1.47 -5.28
C VAL A 115 -12.71 2.59 -5.12
N SER A 116 -12.35 3.68 -4.44
CA SER A 116 -13.23 4.84 -4.21
C SER A 116 -13.12 5.90 -5.33
N GLY A 117 -12.21 5.72 -6.28
CA GLY A 117 -12.04 6.65 -7.39
C GLY A 117 -11.63 8.05 -6.93
N TYR A 118 -10.63 8.16 -6.04
CA TYR A 118 -10.19 9.48 -5.56
C TYR A 118 -9.71 10.35 -6.72
N ARG A 119 -10.13 11.62 -6.70
CA ARG A 119 -9.62 12.62 -7.65
C ARG A 119 -8.34 13.22 -7.07
N LEU A 120 -7.22 12.60 -7.39
CA LEU A 120 -5.92 13.06 -6.96
C LEU A 120 -5.30 13.94 -8.03
N THR A 121 -4.74 15.06 -7.62
CA THR A 121 -4.02 16.00 -8.49
C THR A 121 -2.58 16.12 -8.04
N GLN A 122 -1.67 16.31 -8.99
CA GLN A 122 -0.28 16.61 -8.67
C GLN A 122 -0.17 18.01 -8.11
N VAL A 123 -0.09 18.12 -6.79
CA VAL A 123 0.13 19.39 -6.11
C VAL A 123 1.62 19.57 -5.89
N PRO A 124 2.27 20.56 -6.52
CA PRO A 124 3.68 20.84 -6.30
C PRO A 124 3.93 21.35 -4.88
N VAL A 125 5.18 21.27 -4.45
CA VAL A 125 5.61 21.86 -3.18
C VAL A 125 5.54 23.39 -3.29
N ASN A 126 4.92 24.05 -2.31
CA ASN A 126 4.84 25.50 -2.19
C ASN A 126 5.77 25.98 -1.07
N GLU A 127 7.06 26.18 -1.38
CA GLU A 127 8.07 26.59 -0.40
C GLU A 127 7.73 27.89 0.32
N PRO A 128 7.25 28.97 -0.35
CA PRO A 128 6.81 30.18 0.35
C PRO A 128 5.73 29.92 1.40
N LEU A 129 4.72 29.10 1.06
CA LEU A 129 3.68 28.71 2.01
C LEU A 129 4.27 27.92 3.20
N ARG A 130 5.12 26.94 2.92
CA ARG A 130 5.77 26.14 3.97
C ARG A 130 6.59 26.99 4.93
N LEU A 131 7.32 27.97 4.43
CA LEU A 131 8.06 28.92 5.25
C LEU A 131 7.12 29.78 6.13
N SER A 132 5.99 30.25 5.60
CA SER A 132 5.00 31.01 6.37
C SER A 132 4.30 30.19 7.47
N LEU A 133 4.33 28.87 7.38
CA LEU A 133 3.73 27.94 8.32
C LEU A 133 4.76 27.26 9.25
N ALA A 134 6.06 27.48 9.06
CA ALA A 134 7.13 26.72 9.72
C ALA A 134 7.07 26.79 11.26
N ASP A 135 6.74 27.96 11.82
CA ASP A 135 6.70 28.18 13.27
C ASP A 135 5.32 27.95 13.89
N ARG A 136 4.34 27.46 13.10
CA ARG A 136 3.00 27.23 13.59
C ARG A 136 2.90 25.91 14.33
N SER A 137 2.22 25.95 15.46
CA SER A 137 1.84 24.74 16.21
C SER A 137 0.84 23.88 15.43
N LEU A 138 0.76 22.60 15.78
CA LEU A 138 -0.23 21.69 15.17
C LEU A 138 -1.68 22.18 15.38
N ALA A 139 -1.97 22.82 16.51
CA ALA A 139 -3.29 23.38 16.80
C ALA A 139 -3.64 24.55 15.86
N GLU A 140 -2.70 25.46 15.63
CA GLU A 140 -2.86 26.58 14.68
C GLU A 140 -3.04 26.08 13.26
N LEU A 141 -2.21 25.11 12.81
CA LEU A 141 -2.34 24.49 11.49
C LEU A 141 -3.68 23.79 11.32
N THR A 142 -4.17 23.11 12.35
CA THR A 142 -5.51 22.49 12.36
C THR A 142 -6.60 23.54 12.20
N SER A 143 -6.48 24.69 12.91
CA SER A 143 -7.40 25.82 12.77
C SER A 143 -7.37 26.43 11.37
N ILE A 144 -6.18 26.58 10.77
CA ILE A 144 -6.03 27.06 9.40
C ILE A 144 -6.72 26.09 8.43
N LEU A 145 -6.42 24.79 8.50
CA LEU A 145 -6.99 23.77 7.62
C LEU A 145 -8.52 23.69 7.73
N SER A 146 -9.07 23.89 8.93
CA SER A 146 -10.52 23.86 9.15
C SER A 146 -11.30 25.00 8.43
N LYS A 147 -10.60 26.07 7.99
CA LYS A 147 -11.20 27.13 7.17
C LYS A 147 -11.36 26.74 5.71
N TYR A 148 -10.56 25.78 5.23
CA TYR A 148 -10.61 25.28 3.86
C TYR A 148 -11.61 24.14 3.70
N LYS A 149 -11.64 23.22 4.69
CA LYS A 149 -12.53 22.05 4.62
C LYS A 149 -12.99 21.59 6.00
N ARG A 150 -14.15 20.94 6.02
CA ARG A 150 -14.57 20.20 7.21
C ARG A 150 -13.63 19.03 7.47
N LEU A 151 -13.05 18.95 8.66
CA LEU A 151 -12.15 17.87 9.04
C LEU A 151 -12.96 16.60 9.34
N HIS A 152 -12.89 15.63 8.43
CA HIS A 152 -13.62 14.36 8.58
C HIS A 152 -12.76 13.26 9.23
N ASN A 153 -11.44 13.47 9.32
CA ASN A 153 -10.51 12.53 9.90
C ASN A 153 -9.40 13.25 10.68
N LYS A 154 -8.69 12.51 11.54
CA LYS A 154 -7.54 13.02 12.29
C LYS A 154 -6.21 12.89 11.53
N THR A 155 -6.21 12.23 10.38
CA THR A 155 -4.97 11.85 9.67
C THR A 155 -4.26 13.07 9.10
N ASP A 156 -5.01 14.05 8.60
CA ASP A 156 -4.44 15.28 8.02
C ASP A 156 -3.82 16.19 9.09
N VAL A 157 -4.20 16.01 10.35
CA VAL A 157 -3.79 16.86 11.48
C VAL A 157 -3.11 16.08 12.61
N ASP A 158 -2.56 14.91 12.33
CA ASP A 158 -1.83 14.12 13.34
C ASP A 158 -0.36 14.53 13.49
N THR A 159 0.19 15.23 12.51
CA THR A 159 1.54 15.79 12.54
C THR A 159 1.59 17.15 11.83
N VAL A 160 2.51 18.02 12.26
CA VAL A 160 2.76 19.31 11.61
C VAL A 160 2.99 19.14 10.10
N LYS A 161 3.83 18.18 9.69
CA LYS A 161 4.14 17.93 8.28
C LYS A 161 2.90 17.58 7.46
N ARG A 162 1.97 16.79 8.01
CA ARG A 162 0.72 16.42 7.32
C ARG A 162 -0.25 17.59 7.26
N ALA A 163 -0.38 18.36 8.35
CA ALA A 163 -1.21 19.55 8.38
C ALA A 163 -0.76 20.60 7.36
N VAL A 164 0.54 20.88 7.29
CA VAL A 164 1.12 21.78 6.27
C VAL A 164 0.83 21.26 4.87
N ARG A 165 1.02 19.95 4.60
CA ARG A 165 0.73 19.37 3.28
C ARG A 165 -0.75 19.44 2.93
N ALA A 166 -1.63 19.23 3.89
CA ALA A 166 -3.08 19.34 3.66
C ALA A 166 -3.49 20.78 3.33
N ILE A 167 -2.95 21.77 4.02
CA ILE A 167 -3.17 23.19 3.70
C ILE A 167 -2.67 23.52 2.29
N GLU A 168 -1.46 23.07 1.95
CA GLU A 168 -0.85 23.25 0.63
C GLU A 168 -1.73 22.68 -0.51
N ILE A 169 -2.37 21.54 -0.29
CA ILE A 169 -3.31 20.93 -1.25
C ILE A 169 -4.58 21.75 -1.38
N GLU A 170 -5.17 22.19 -0.28
CA GLU A 170 -6.40 23.00 -0.31
C GLU A 170 -6.16 24.37 -0.97
N GLU A 171 -5.05 25.05 -0.68
CA GLU A 171 -4.70 26.31 -1.36
C GLU A 171 -4.51 26.12 -2.86
N TYR A 172 -3.89 25.02 -3.26
CA TYR A 172 -3.72 24.71 -4.67
C TYR A 172 -5.06 24.56 -5.37
N TYR A 173 -6.02 23.87 -4.75
CA TYR A 173 -7.36 23.68 -5.32
C TYR A 173 -8.19 24.99 -5.41
N LEU A 174 -7.95 25.97 -4.53
CA LEU A 174 -8.61 27.27 -4.63
C LEU A 174 -8.14 28.08 -5.83
N THR A 175 -6.91 27.90 -6.26
CA THR A 175 -6.28 28.74 -7.30
C THR A 175 -6.29 28.10 -8.69
N ARG A 176 -6.64 26.80 -8.79
CA ARG A 176 -6.60 26.07 -10.05
C ARG A 176 -7.84 25.19 -10.23
N PRO A 177 -8.41 25.14 -11.45
CA PRO A 177 -9.47 24.20 -11.73
C PRO A 177 -8.94 22.76 -11.52
N LEU A 178 -9.79 21.91 -10.99
CA LEU A 178 -9.52 20.47 -10.92
C LEU A 178 -9.25 19.94 -12.33
N ASP A 179 -8.31 19.01 -12.43
CA ASP A 179 -8.00 18.30 -13.67
C ASP A 179 -9.32 17.77 -14.30
N PRO A 180 -9.60 18.06 -15.56
CA PRO A 180 -10.87 17.70 -16.19
C PRO A 180 -11.04 16.19 -16.40
N GLU A 181 -9.97 15.38 -16.34
CA GLU A 181 -10.10 13.95 -16.55
C GLU A 181 -10.64 13.25 -15.27
N PRO A 182 -11.89 12.80 -15.31
CA PRO A 182 -12.44 12.04 -14.17
C PRO A 182 -11.76 10.68 -14.06
N PHE A 183 -11.58 10.20 -12.83
CA PHE A 183 -11.17 8.81 -12.60
C PHE A 183 -12.21 7.88 -13.28
N PRO A 184 -11.76 6.83 -13.99
CA PRO A 184 -12.69 5.91 -14.66
C PRO A 184 -13.67 5.28 -13.66
N VAL A 185 -14.90 5.10 -14.11
CA VAL A 185 -15.89 4.37 -13.30
C VAL A 185 -15.52 2.89 -13.34
N ILE A 186 -15.11 2.37 -12.19
CA ILE A 186 -14.71 0.96 -12.02
C ILE A 186 -15.67 0.31 -11.04
N ARG A 187 -16.13 -0.90 -11.35
CA ARG A 187 -16.93 -1.75 -10.47
C ARG A 187 -16.04 -2.85 -9.88
N PRO A 188 -15.42 -2.64 -8.71
CA PRO A 188 -14.51 -3.61 -8.12
C PRO A 188 -15.25 -4.67 -7.33
N LEU A 189 -14.88 -5.93 -7.50
CA LEU A 189 -15.11 -6.97 -6.49
C LEU A 189 -13.99 -6.87 -5.46
N VAL A 190 -14.30 -6.46 -4.24
CA VAL A 190 -13.30 -6.35 -3.17
C VAL A 190 -13.40 -7.54 -2.23
N VAL A 191 -12.31 -8.30 -2.14
CA VAL A 191 -12.16 -9.47 -1.28
C VAL A 191 -11.08 -9.20 -0.24
N GLY A 192 -11.41 -9.43 1.03
CA GLY A 192 -10.48 -9.30 2.15
C GLY A 192 -10.07 -10.66 2.69
N ILE A 193 -8.77 -10.89 2.91
CA ILE A 193 -8.29 -12.10 3.58
C ILE A 193 -7.97 -11.79 5.05
N MET A 194 -8.59 -12.52 5.96
CA MET A 194 -8.49 -12.28 7.39
C MET A 194 -8.15 -13.56 8.15
N PHE A 195 -7.35 -13.42 9.17
CA PHE A 195 -7.09 -14.46 10.18
C PHE A 195 -7.55 -13.96 11.54
N ASP A 196 -7.86 -14.86 12.41
CA ASP A 196 -8.02 -14.56 13.82
C ASP A 196 -6.79 -13.85 14.38
N ARG A 197 -7.01 -13.07 15.44
CA ARG A 197 -5.99 -12.16 15.98
C ARG A 197 -4.71 -12.91 16.36
N ASP A 198 -4.83 -14.04 17.04
CA ASP A 198 -3.66 -14.75 17.58
C ASP A 198 -2.90 -15.45 16.45
N ILE A 199 -3.59 -16.13 15.55
CA ILE A 199 -3.00 -16.73 14.35
C ILE A 199 -2.26 -15.68 13.53
N ARG A 200 -2.85 -14.50 13.33
CA ARG A 200 -2.20 -13.41 12.60
C ARG A 200 -0.94 -12.92 13.32
N ARG A 201 -0.94 -12.84 14.64
CA ARG A 201 0.24 -12.44 15.42
C ARG A 201 1.37 -13.44 15.23
N ASP A 202 1.09 -14.72 15.36
CA ASP A 202 2.08 -15.77 15.19
C ASP A 202 2.67 -15.79 13.77
N ARG A 203 1.83 -15.61 12.77
CA ARG A 203 2.27 -15.49 11.37
C ARG A 203 3.18 -14.29 11.15
N ILE A 204 2.88 -13.14 11.76
CA ILE A 204 3.72 -11.93 11.68
C ILE A 204 5.09 -12.18 12.33
N SER A 205 5.12 -12.72 13.56
CA SER A 205 6.37 -12.98 14.29
C SER A 205 7.24 -14.01 13.58
N ARG A 206 6.64 -15.10 13.09
CA ARG A 206 7.35 -16.13 12.32
C ARG A 206 7.95 -15.53 11.03
N ARG A 207 7.16 -14.79 10.24
CA ARG A 207 7.64 -14.16 9.00
C ARG A 207 8.75 -13.14 9.26
N LEU A 208 8.70 -12.38 10.35
CA LEU A 208 9.78 -11.48 10.73
C LEU A 208 11.08 -12.23 10.98
N LYS A 209 11.00 -13.33 11.74
CA LYS A 209 12.15 -14.18 12.01
C LYS A 209 12.75 -14.76 10.72
N GLU A 210 11.92 -15.37 9.88
CA GLU A 210 12.31 -15.93 8.57
C GLU A 210 13.02 -14.89 7.69
N ARG A 211 12.53 -13.65 7.65
CA ARG A 211 13.16 -12.58 6.88
C ARG A 211 14.50 -12.13 7.43
N LEU A 212 14.63 -12.02 8.75
CA LEU A 212 15.89 -11.67 9.38
C LEU A 212 16.95 -12.76 9.12
N GLU A 213 16.56 -14.03 9.22
CA GLU A 213 17.42 -15.18 8.90
C GLU A 213 17.69 -15.30 7.38
N GLY A 214 16.77 -14.82 6.55
CA GLY A 214 16.85 -14.84 5.08
C GLY A 214 17.62 -13.69 4.43
N GLY A 215 18.32 -12.85 5.21
CA GLY A 215 19.22 -11.82 4.66
C GLY A 215 18.63 -10.40 4.59
N MET A 216 17.60 -10.10 5.40
CA MET A 216 17.02 -8.74 5.44
C MET A 216 18.03 -7.68 5.93
N ILE A 217 18.93 -8.05 6.84
CA ILE A 217 19.96 -7.13 7.35
C ILE A 217 20.97 -6.84 6.23
N GLU A 218 21.40 -7.85 5.53
CA GLU A 218 22.32 -7.75 4.39
C GLU A 218 21.72 -6.96 3.23
N GLU A 219 20.41 -7.07 3.00
CA GLU A 219 19.70 -6.25 2.01
C GLU A 219 19.80 -4.76 2.36
N VAL A 220 19.51 -4.37 3.59
CA VAL A 220 19.61 -2.98 4.03
C VAL A 220 21.06 -2.48 4.01
N GLN A 221 22.01 -3.33 4.39
CA GLN A 221 23.44 -2.99 4.33
C GLN A 221 23.89 -2.73 2.89
N ARG A 222 23.47 -3.56 1.92
CA ARG A 222 23.77 -3.33 0.48
C ARG A 222 23.20 -1.99 0.00
N LEU A 223 21.99 -1.62 0.41
CA LEU A 223 21.39 -0.35 0.03
C LEU A 223 22.18 0.85 0.60
N LEU A 224 22.63 0.77 1.85
CA LEU A 224 23.46 1.80 2.47
C LEU A 224 24.81 1.93 1.76
N VAL A 225 25.50 0.80 1.48
CA VAL A 225 26.76 0.76 0.74
C VAL A 225 26.56 1.29 -0.69
N GLY A 226 25.42 1.03 -1.30
CA GLY A 226 25.00 1.56 -2.60
C GLY A 226 24.68 3.05 -2.63
N GLY A 227 24.84 3.75 -1.50
CA GLY A 227 24.69 5.22 -1.41
C GLY A 227 23.29 5.71 -1.09
N ILE A 228 22.34 4.82 -0.75
CA ILE A 228 21.02 5.26 -0.26
C ILE A 228 21.19 5.87 1.13
N ARG A 229 20.68 7.09 1.31
CA ARG A 229 20.80 7.79 2.59
C ARG A 229 20.00 7.10 3.69
N PRO A 230 20.52 7.04 4.92
CA PRO A 230 19.81 6.46 6.06
C PRO A 230 18.38 7.03 6.25
N ASP A 231 18.21 8.33 6.08
CA ASP A 231 16.91 9.00 6.22
C ASP A 231 15.88 8.52 5.20
N ASP A 232 16.32 8.17 3.99
CA ASP A 232 15.43 7.62 2.96
C ASP A 232 15.05 6.17 3.30
N LEU A 233 15.97 5.35 3.81
CA LEU A 233 15.66 4.01 4.30
C LEU A 233 14.71 4.04 5.50
N ILE A 234 14.91 4.95 6.44
CA ILE A 234 14.00 5.16 7.58
C ILE A 234 12.59 5.55 7.10
N TYR A 235 12.48 6.29 6.01
CA TYR A 235 11.20 6.66 5.39
C TYR A 235 10.45 5.47 4.77
N TYR A 236 11.14 4.46 4.25
CA TYR A 236 10.52 3.38 3.47
C TYR A 236 9.72 2.35 4.28
N GLY A 237 9.76 2.38 5.58
CA GLY A 237 8.92 1.51 6.39
C GLY A 237 9.62 0.93 7.59
N LEU A 238 8.93 0.04 8.25
CA LEU A 238 9.33 -0.44 9.57
C LEU A 238 10.61 -1.26 9.51
N GLU A 239 10.67 -2.20 8.57
CA GLU A 239 11.79 -3.09 8.37
C GLU A 239 13.07 -2.30 8.08
N TYR A 240 13.03 -1.44 7.06
CA TYR A 240 14.18 -0.61 6.69
C TYR A 240 14.56 0.36 7.81
N LYS A 241 13.58 0.97 8.47
CA LYS A 241 13.84 1.87 9.59
C LYS A 241 14.64 1.22 10.71
N TYR A 242 14.14 0.10 11.22
CA TYR A 242 14.74 -0.48 12.41
C TYR A 242 16.05 -1.21 12.11
N VAL A 243 16.17 -1.84 10.93
CA VAL A 243 17.43 -2.43 10.49
C VAL A 243 18.49 -1.35 10.22
N THR A 244 18.12 -0.22 9.62
CA THR A 244 19.04 0.91 9.45
C THR A 244 19.54 1.44 10.80
N LEU A 245 18.64 1.64 11.78
CA LEU A 245 19.04 2.08 13.12
C LEU A 245 19.99 1.10 13.82
N TYR A 246 19.80 -0.19 13.62
CA TYR A 246 20.70 -1.22 14.10
C TYR A 246 22.08 -1.16 13.42
N LEU A 247 22.12 -1.06 12.09
CA LEU A 247 23.37 -0.95 11.32
C LEU A 247 24.15 0.32 11.63
N LEU A 248 23.46 1.40 12.01
CA LEU A 248 24.07 2.64 12.48
C LEU A 248 24.45 2.59 13.97
N HIS A 249 24.36 1.44 14.63
CA HIS A 249 24.65 1.26 16.07
C HIS A 249 23.80 2.15 17.00
N SER A 250 22.66 2.67 16.52
CA SER A 250 21.75 3.49 17.34
C SER A 250 20.89 2.65 18.29
N ILE A 251 20.69 1.39 17.99
CA ILE A 251 19.99 0.42 18.83
C ILE A 251 20.67 -0.96 18.72
N SER A 252 20.51 -1.80 19.74
CA SER A 252 20.98 -3.19 19.74
C SER A 252 20.10 -4.07 18.85
N TYR A 253 20.59 -5.27 18.49
CA TYR A 253 19.80 -6.26 17.75
C TYR A 253 18.50 -6.65 18.48
N GLY A 254 18.58 -6.87 19.80
CA GLY A 254 17.41 -7.20 20.60
C GLY A 254 16.36 -6.10 20.61
N GLU A 255 16.79 -4.83 20.72
CA GLU A 255 15.88 -3.68 20.62
C GLU A 255 15.29 -3.53 19.22
N MET A 256 16.08 -3.73 18.16
CA MET A 256 15.62 -3.73 16.79
C MET A 256 14.49 -4.75 16.60
N TYR A 257 14.73 -6.01 16.97
CA TYR A 257 13.75 -7.09 16.85
C TYR A 257 12.45 -6.76 17.59
N GLN A 258 12.54 -6.43 18.89
CA GLN A 258 11.37 -6.15 19.72
C GLN A 258 10.54 -4.95 19.22
N LYS A 259 11.22 -3.86 18.84
CA LYS A 259 10.55 -2.67 18.31
C LYS A 259 9.90 -2.97 16.96
N LEU A 260 10.60 -3.65 16.08
CA LEU A 260 10.11 -4.01 14.75
C LEU A 260 8.88 -4.92 14.84
N GLU A 261 8.94 -5.99 15.62
CA GLU A 261 7.81 -6.89 15.84
C GLU A 261 6.58 -6.14 16.37
N THR A 262 6.78 -5.33 17.41
CA THR A 262 5.70 -4.51 17.99
C THR A 262 5.06 -3.60 16.95
N GLU A 263 5.87 -2.94 16.15
CA GLU A 263 5.36 -1.99 15.15
C GLU A 263 4.69 -2.68 13.96
N ILE A 264 5.12 -3.87 13.56
CA ILE A 264 4.42 -4.67 12.53
C ILE A 264 3.03 -5.08 13.03
N HIS A 265 2.91 -5.51 14.30
CA HIS A 265 1.59 -5.79 14.89
C HIS A 265 0.68 -4.54 14.91
N ARG A 266 1.23 -3.38 15.27
CA ARG A 266 0.50 -2.10 15.20
C ARG A 266 0.12 -1.74 13.77
N PHE A 267 1.01 -1.98 12.81
CA PHE A 267 0.75 -1.74 11.40
C PHE A 267 -0.41 -2.61 10.89
N ALA A 268 -0.42 -3.91 11.18
CA ALA A 268 -1.53 -4.79 10.83
C ALA A 268 -2.87 -4.33 11.43
N LYS A 269 -2.86 -3.80 12.68
CA LYS A 269 -4.05 -3.19 13.29
C LYS A 269 -4.50 -1.94 12.53
N ARG A 270 -3.57 -1.06 12.11
CA ARG A 270 -3.88 0.13 11.31
C ARG A 270 -4.47 -0.23 9.95
N GLN A 271 -3.95 -1.27 9.28
CA GLN A 271 -4.54 -1.77 8.02
C GLN A 271 -6.00 -2.18 8.22
N MET A 272 -6.31 -2.97 9.25
CA MET A 272 -7.70 -3.36 9.55
C MET A 272 -8.59 -2.16 9.90
N THR A 273 -8.06 -1.16 10.60
CA THR A 273 -8.79 0.08 10.87
C THR A 273 -9.12 0.83 9.58
N TRP A 274 -8.20 0.82 8.61
CA TRP A 274 -8.43 1.44 7.30
C TRP A 274 -9.54 0.71 6.53
N PHE A 275 -9.45 -0.61 6.41
CA PHE A 275 -10.47 -1.41 5.71
C PHE A 275 -11.86 -1.25 6.33
N ARG A 276 -11.98 -1.27 7.65
CA ARG A 276 -13.24 -0.94 8.34
C ARG A 276 -13.71 0.50 8.04
N GLY A 277 -12.77 1.41 7.80
CA GLY A 277 -13.06 2.77 7.34
C GLY A 277 -13.66 2.78 5.95
N MET A 278 -13.17 1.95 5.03
CA MET A 278 -13.74 1.79 3.68
C MET A 278 -15.17 1.23 3.77
N GLU A 279 -15.40 0.19 4.58
CA GLU A 279 -16.73 -0.38 4.80
C GLU A 279 -17.73 0.66 5.34
N ARG A 280 -17.33 1.49 6.31
CA ARG A 280 -18.19 2.58 6.82
C ARG A 280 -18.52 3.64 5.77
N ARG A 281 -17.72 3.76 4.72
CA ARG A 281 -17.98 4.63 3.56
C ARG A 281 -18.76 3.95 2.44
N GLY A 282 -19.25 2.72 2.67
CA GLY A 282 -20.11 2.01 1.74
C GLY A 282 -19.38 1.04 0.79
N ILE A 283 -18.08 0.82 0.97
CA ILE A 283 -17.37 -0.21 0.19
C ILE A 283 -17.64 -1.57 0.79
N THR A 284 -18.22 -2.47 0.02
CA THR A 284 -18.39 -3.87 0.44
C THR A 284 -17.07 -4.61 0.32
N ILE A 285 -16.58 -5.19 1.42
CA ILE A 285 -15.42 -6.07 1.45
C ILE A 285 -15.90 -7.48 1.82
N ASN A 286 -15.75 -8.42 0.91
CA ASN A 286 -16.10 -9.82 1.13
C ASN A 286 -14.96 -10.52 1.87
N TRP A 287 -15.10 -10.68 3.19
CA TRP A 287 -14.05 -11.28 4.02
C TRP A 287 -14.06 -12.80 3.91
N ILE A 288 -12.89 -13.37 3.57
CA ILE A 288 -12.65 -14.82 3.51
C ILE A 288 -11.69 -15.20 4.64
N ASP A 289 -11.96 -16.34 5.29
CA ASP A 289 -11.07 -16.90 6.30
C ASP A 289 -9.72 -17.30 5.65
N GLY A 290 -8.65 -16.72 6.15
CA GLY A 290 -7.30 -17.00 5.67
C GLY A 290 -6.81 -18.42 5.93
N GLN A 291 -7.46 -19.16 6.84
CA GLN A 291 -7.11 -20.55 7.16
C GLN A 291 -7.53 -21.54 6.09
N LEU A 292 -8.50 -21.18 5.26
CA LEU A 292 -8.91 -22.03 4.14
C LEU A 292 -7.74 -22.31 3.19
N PRO A 293 -7.70 -23.46 2.51
CA PRO A 293 -6.78 -23.71 1.41
C PRO A 293 -6.87 -22.64 0.32
N ASP A 294 -5.76 -22.35 -0.35
CA ASP A 294 -5.74 -21.30 -1.38
C ASP A 294 -6.70 -21.63 -2.54
N ASN A 295 -6.86 -22.91 -2.90
CA ASN A 295 -7.82 -23.33 -3.92
C ASN A 295 -9.26 -23.00 -3.53
N ASP A 296 -9.66 -23.30 -2.29
CA ASP A 296 -11.01 -23.04 -1.79
C ASP A 296 -11.30 -21.53 -1.77
N LYS A 297 -10.30 -20.72 -1.33
CA LYS A 297 -10.40 -19.25 -1.40
C LYS A 297 -10.55 -18.76 -2.83
N ALA A 298 -9.80 -19.33 -3.76
CA ALA A 298 -9.91 -18.98 -5.17
C ALA A 298 -11.28 -19.36 -5.72
N ASP A 299 -11.81 -20.56 -5.41
CA ASP A 299 -13.15 -21.01 -5.83
C ASP A 299 -14.25 -20.07 -5.30
N MET A 300 -14.14 -19.66 -4.03
CA MET A 300 -15.06 -18.65 -3.46
C MET A 300 -15.00 -17.33 -4.24
N ILE A 301 -13.80 -16.84 -4.59
CA ILE A 301 -13.67 -15.60 -5.38
C ILE A 301 -14.30 -15.76 -6.76
N PHE A 302 -14.08 -16.92 -7.41
CA PHE A 302 -14.67 -17.20 -8.72
C PHE A 302 -16.20 -17.27 -8.69
N SER A 303 -16.79 -17.75 -7.60
CA SER A 303 -18.24 -17.79 -7.44
C SER A 303 -18.88 -16.40 -7.27
N MET A 304 -18.08 -15.36 -7.01
CA MET A 304 -18.53 -13.97 -6.86
C MET A 304 -18.37 -13.14 -8.16
N ILE A 305 -17.55 -13.62 -9.12
CA ILE A 305 -17.29 -12.94 -10.41
C ILE A 305 -18.39 -13.29 -11.43
#